data_9e7d52570a9edf79a100739a6f571ccd
#
_entry.id   9e7d52570a9edf79a100739a6f571ccd
#
_cell.length_a   1.000
_cell.length_b   1.000
_cell.length_c   1.000
_cell.angle_alpha   90.00
_cell.angle_beta   90.00
_cell.angle_gamma   90.00
#
_symmetry.space_group_name_H-M   'P 1'
#
loop_
_entity.id
_entity.type
_entity.pdbx_description
1 polymer ?
#
loop_
_entity_poly.entity_id
_entity_poly.type
_entity_poly.pdbx_seq_one_letter_code
_entity_poly.pdbx_strand_id
1 'polypeptide(L)'
;PLSLNDFEGSGADFMPQYKEYINDGKTIISSPHKVYGPEANDLNLQLRKAGIDKIILAGMSANLCVQAHMHELLEMGYEVAVVRDATAAAMLPEGDGYQAALINFRYMANALWRTDEAVKRIMAAK
;
A
#
# COMPACT_ATOMS: atom_id res chain seq x y z
N PRO A 1 9.11 13.24 -17.49
CA PRO A 1 8.25 12.42 -16.62
C PRO A 1 7.33 11.56 -17.47
N LEU A 2 7.19 10.30 -17.07
CA LEU A 2 6.28 9.37 -17.75
C LEU A 2 4.84 9.85 -17.58
N SER A 3 4.11 9.95 -18.67
CA SER A 3 2.67 10.16 -18.65
C SER A 3 1.95 8.84 -18.35
N LEU A 4 0.65 8.88 -18.02
CA LEU A 4 -0.15 7.68 -17.88
C LEU A 4 -0.20 6.87 -19.18
N ASN A 5 -0.13 7.55 -20.33
CA ASN A 5 -0.10 6.91 -21.63
C ASN A 5 1.19 6.10 -21.88
N ASP A 6 2.32 6.56 -21.34
CA ASP A 6 3.59 5.82 -21.45
C ASP A 6 3.63 4.62 -20.50
N PHE A 7 2.79 4.62 -19.47
CA PHE A 7 2.66 3.53 -18.52
C PHE A 7 1.85 2.36 -19.07
N GLU A 8 0.77 2.66 -19.80
CA GLU A 8 -0.15 1.67 -20.32
C GLU A 8 0.53 0.78 -21.37
N GLY A 9 0.46 -0.54 -21.18
CA GLY A 9 1.12 -1.52 -22.04
C GLY A 9 2.63 -1.65 -21.83
N SER A 10 3.22 -0.91 -20.90
CA SER A 10 4.64 -1.02 -20.55
C SER A 10 4.89 -2.18 -19.58
N GLY A 11 6.17 -2.48 -19.30
CA GLY A 11 6.55 -3.46 -18.26
C GLY A 11 6.19 -3.04 -16.84
N ALA A 12 5.80 -1.79 -16.63
CA ALA A 12 5.34 -1.27 -15.35
C ALA A 12 3.81 -1.23 -15.22
N ASP A 13 3.08 -1.57 -16.27
CA ASP A 13 1.62 -1.62 -16.27
C ASP A 13 1.09 -2.74 -15.37
N PHE A 14 -0.17 -2.62 -14.97
CA PHE A 14 -0.86 -3.68 -14.24
C PHE A 14 -0.99 -4.94 -15.09
N MET A 15 -0.86 -6.09 -14.44
CA MET A 15 -1.06 -7.38 -15.12
C MET A 15 -2.50 -7.47 -15.65
N PRO A 16 -2.70 -7.98 -16.87
CA PRO A 16 -4.02 -7.96 -17.52
C PRO A 16 -5.15 -8.55 -16.69
N GLN A 17 -4.88 -9.63 -15.93
CA GLN A 17 -5.88 -10.30 -15.08
C GLN A 17 -6.36 -9.45 -13.90
N TYR A 18 -5.67 -8.35 -13.56
CA TYR A 18 -6.04 -7.47 -12.46
C TYR A 18 -6.66 -6.16 -12.92
N LYS A 19 -6.60 -5.85 -14.22
CA LYS A 19 -7.09 -4.56 -14.74
C LYS A 19 -8.59 -4.34 -14.46
N GLU A 20 -9.41 -5.38 -14.46
CA GLU A 20 -10.83 -5.27 -14.15
C GLU A 20 -11.12 -4.75 -12.74
N TYR A 21 -10.24 -5.07 -11.78
CA TYR A 21 -10.38 -4.60 -10.39
C TYR A 21 -9.85 -3.17 -10.20
N ILE A 22 -9.05 -2.69 -11.12
CA ILE A 22 -8.45 -1.35 -11.09
C ILE A 22 -9.32 -0.37 -11.90
N ASN A 23 -9.78 -0.81 -13.07
CA ASN A 23 -10.66 -0.03 -13.94
C ASN A 23 -12.14 -0.24 -13.63
N ASP A 24 -12.49 -0.28 -12.35
CA ASP A 24 -13.83 -0.58 -11.84
C ASP A 24 -14.70 0.68 -11.62
N GLY A 25 -14.17 1.86 -11.95
CA GLY A 25 -14.84 3.14 -11.73
C GLY A 25 -14.90 3.61 -10.28
N LYS A 26 -14.27 2.87 -9.35
CA LYS A 26 -14.23 3.18 -7.91
C LYS A 26 -12.81 3.32 -7.38
N THR A 27 -11.88 2.56 -7.96
CA THR A 27 -10.47 2.58 -7.59
C THR A 27 -9.82 3.89 -8.02
N ILE A 28 -9.12 4.53 -7.10
CA ILE A 28 -8.39 5.78 -7.35
C ILE A 28 -6.91 5.44 -7.51
N ILE A 29 -6.32 5.91 -8.60
CA ILE A 29 -4.89 5.77 -8.86
C ILE A 29 -4.22 7.09 -8.49
N SER A 30 -3.43 7.07 -7.42
CA SER A 30 -2.60 8.22 -7.05
C SER A 30 -1.35 8.27 -7.90
N SER A 31 -1.07 9.42 -8.47
CA SER A 31 0.04 9.64 -9.40
C SER A 31 0.77 10.95 -9.08
N PRO A 32 2.08 11.05 -9.30
CA PRO A 32 2.98 9.99 -9.75
C PRO A 32 3.24 8.94 -8.66
N HIS A 33 3.73 7.76 -9.07
CA HIS A 33 4.22 6.74 -8.13
C HIS A 33 5.41 7.27 -7.33
N LYS A 34 5.39 7.04 -6.01
CA LYS A 34 6.47 7.41 -5.10
C LYS A 34 6.92 6.22 -4.28
N VAL A 35 8.22 6.13 -4.08
CA VAL A 35 8.84 5.05 -3.28
C VAL A 35 8.64 5.30 -1.80
N TYR A 36 8.77 6.54 -1.36
CA TYR A 36 8.75 6.92 0.06
C TYR A 36 7.68 7.96 0.33
N GLY A 37 6.67 7.55 1.08
CA GLY A 37 5.62 8.41 1.58
C GLY A 37 4.65 8.96 0.54
N PRO A 38 3.51 9.46 0.98
CA PRO A 38 2.45 9.98 0.11
C PRO A 38 2.57 11.46 -0.24
N GLU A 39 3.57 12.18 0.22
CA GLU A 39 3.60 13.65 0.20
C GLU A 39 3.71 14.28 -1.18
N ALA A 40 4.31 13.55 -2.12
CA ALA A 40 4.62 14.09 -3.44
C ALA A 40 3.63 13.67 -4.52
N ASN A 41 2.48 13.13 -4.11
CA ASN A 41 1.35 12.82 -4.99
C ASN A 41 0.03 13.21 -4.29
N ASP A 42 -1.10 12.86 -4.89
CA ASP A 42 -2.42 13.23 -4.38
C ASP A 42 -3.04 12.22 -3.39
N LEU A 43 -2.28 11.21 -2.91
CA LEU A 43 -2.82 10.16 -2.06
C LEU A 43 -3.51 10.73 -0.81
N ASN A 44 -2.82 11.59 -0.08
CA ASN A 44 -3.38 12.20 1.13
C ASN A 44 -4.64 13.03 0.82
N LEU A 45 -4.63 13.78 -0.28
CA LEU A 45 -5.80 14.53 -0.72
C LEU A 45 -6.99 13.60 -0.98
N GLN A 46 -6.78 12.49 -1.68
CA GLN A 46 -7.84 11.53 -1.99
C GLN A 46 -8.39 10.88 -0.72
N LEU A 47 -7.54 10.49 0.20
CA LEU A 47 -7.95 9.93 1.49
C LEU A 47 -8.80 10.93 2.29
N ARG A 48 -8.37 12.19 2.36
CA ARG A 48 -9.10 13.26 3.06
C ARG A 48 -10.46 13.55 2.40
N LYS A 49 -10.50 13.64 1.08
CA LYS A 49 -11.76 13.85 0.34
C LYS A 49 -12.76 12.71 0.56
N ALA A 50 -12.28 11.48 0.69
CA ALA A 50 -13.12 10.32 0.97
C ALA A 50 -13.51 10.16 2.45
N GLY A 51 -12.98 11.01 3.35
CA GLY A 51 -13.24 10.92 4.79
C GLY A 51 -12.65 9.68 5.44
N ILE A 52 -11.56 9.15 4.88
CA ILE A 52 -10.89 7.94 5.37
C ILE A 52 -9.98 8.31 6.53
N ASP A 53 -10.07 7.56 7.62
CA ASP A 53 -9.20 7.67 8.80
C ASP A 53 -8.50 6.34 9.13
N LYS A 54 -8.92 5.23 8.52
CA LYS A 54 -8.39 3.88 8.73
C LYS A 54 -7.96 3.27 7.40
N ILE A 55 -6.76 2.75 7.35
CA ILE A 55 -6.11 2.29 6.13
C ILE A 55 -5.70 0.83 6.30
N ILE A 56 -6.00 0.01 5.32
CA ILE A 56 -5.45 -1.33 5.16
C ILE A 56 -4.37 -1.25 4.09
N LEU A 57 -3.13 -1.47 4.47
CA LEU A 57 -1.96 -1.28 3.63
C LEU A 57 -1.39 -2.63 3.17
N ALA A 58 -1.13 -2.75 1.88
CA ALA A 58 -0.52 -3.91 1.25
C ALA A 58 0.40 -3.44 0.10
N GLY A 59 1.07 -4.38 -0.55
CA GLY A 59 1.91 -4.09 -1.72
C GLY A 59 3.38 -4.44 -1.53
N MET A 60 4.27 -3.74 -2.25
CA MET A 60 5.71 -3.99 -2.21
C MET A 60 6.50 -2.68 -2.42
N SER A 61 7.74 -2.62 -1.93
CA SER A 61 8.39 -3.63 -1.09
C SER A 61 8.08 -3.37 0.37
N ALA A 62 7.92 -4.45 1.13
CA ALA A 62 7.53 -4.40 2.55
C ALA A 62 8.41 -3.47 3.38
N ASN A 63 9.74 -3.60 3.25
CA ASN A 63 10.74 -2.84 4.00
C ASN A 63 11.11 -1.49 3.37
N LEU A 64 10.50 -1.13 2.25
CA LEU A 64 10.76 0.13 1.55
C LEU A 64 9.44 0.93 1.42
N CYS A 65 8.76 0.81 0.29
CA CYS A 65 7.58 1.62 -0.02
C CYS A 65 6.44 1.41 0.99
N VAL A 66 6.13 0.15 1.36
CA VAL A 66 5.05 -0.15 2.30
C VAL A 66 5.36 0.41 3.68
N GLN A 67 6.56 0.16 4.18
CA GLN A 67 6.99 0.67 5.48
C GLN A 67 7.04 2.21 5.51
N ALA A 68 7.57 2.84 4.46
CA ALA A 68 7.63 4.29 4.38
C ALA A 68 6.23 4.92 4.37
N HIS A 69 5.29 4.38 3.59
CA HIS A 69 3.91 4.85 3.60
C HIS A 69 3.24 4.63 4.95
N MET A 70 3.49 3.50 5.61
CA MET A 70 2.98 3.27 6.97
C MET A 70 3.44 4.36 7.93
N HIS A 71 4.73 4.69 7.93
CA HIS A 71 5.28 5.74 8.80
C HIS A 71 4.60 7.09 8.56
N GLU A 72 4.54 7.52 7.32
CA GLU A 72 3.97 8.82 6.95
C GLU A 72 2.47 8.89 7.28
N LEU A 73 1.73 7.83 6.98
CA LEU A 73 0.29 7.79 7.24
C LEU A 73 -0.01 7.81 8.74
N LEU A 74 0.80 7.12 9.56
CA LEU A 74 0.70 7.19 11.03
C LEU A 74 0.97 8.62 11.54
N GLU A 75 2.02 9.27 11.04
CA GLU A 75 2.36 10.66 11.41
C GLU A 75 1.28 11.66 10.95
N MET A 76 0.57 11.37 9.87
CA MET A 76 -0.57 12.14 9.41
C MET A 76 -1.87 11.90 10.19
N GLY A 77 -1.85 10.98 11.16
CA GLY A 77 -2.98 10.69 12.05
C GLY A 77 -3.94 9.60 11.58
N TYR A 78 -3.56 8.81 10.58
CA TYR A 78 -4.35 7.64 10.18
C TYR A 78 -4.07 6.43 11.10
N GLU A 79 -5.07 5.57 11.28
CA GLU A 79 -4.86 4.22 11.77
C GLU A 79 -4.46 3.31 10.60
N VAL A 80 -3.37 2.55 10.75
CA VAL A 80 -2.84 1.70 9.67
C VAL A 80 -2.76 0.25 10.12
N ALA A 81 -3.46 -0.62 9.42
CA ALA A 81 -3.28 -2.07 9.48
C ALA A 81 -2.47 -2.53 8.27
N VAL A 82 -1.45 -3.35 8.48
CA VAL A 82 -0.66 -3.94 7.38
C VAL A 82 -1.09 -5.39 7.16
N VAL A 83 -1.25 -5.79 5.90
CA VAL A 83 -1.58 -7.17 5.54
C VAL A 83 -0.30 -7.93 5.25
N ARG A 84 0.18 -8.71 6.22
CA ARG A 84 1.50 -9.34 6.22
C ARG A 84 1.76 -10.34 5.08
N ASP A 85 0.73 -11.04 4.63
CA ASP A 85 0.80 -12.02 3.53
C ASP A 85 0.38 -11.43 2.17
N ALA A 86 0.13 -10.12 2.12
CA ALA A 86 -0.09 -9.35 0.90
C ALA A 86 1.00 -8.28 0.68
N THR A 87 2.17 -8.51 1.27
CA THR A 87 3.38 -7.70 1.04
C THR A 87 4.60 -8.61 0.92
N ALA A 88 5.60 -8.15 0.22
CA ALA A 88 6.83 -8.91 -0.03
C ALA A 88 8.04 -7.97 -0.08
N ALA A 89 9.22 -8.51 0.09
CA ALA A 89 10.46 -7.77 -0.06
C ALA A 89 11.58 -8.67 -0.58
N ALA A 90 12.61 -8.04 -1.12
CA ALA A 90 13.80 -8.72 -1.58
C ALA A 90 14.69 -9.17 -0.41
N MET A 91 15.51 -10.17 -0.69
CA MET A 91 16.52 -10.68 0.22
C MET A 91 17.90 -10.22 -0.22
N LEU A 92 18.74 -9.84 0.73
CA LEU A 92 20.14 -9.55 0.53
C LEU A 92 21.00 -10.61 1.26
N PRO A 93 22.31 -10.70 0.95
CA PRO A 93 23.22 -11.58 1.71
C PRO A 93 23.19 -11.31 3.22
N GLU A 94 22.97 -10.06 3.63
CA GLU A 94 22.91 -9.62 5.02
C GLU A 94 21.61 -10.01 5.73
N GLY A 95 20.54 -10.28 5.00
CA GLY A 95 19.28 -10.66 5.60
C GLY A 95 18.05 -10.51 4.70
N ASP A 96 16.93 -10.93 5.27
CA ASP A 96 15.62 -10.90 4.63
C ASP A 96 14.90 -9.58 4.91
N GLY A 97 14.69 -8.79 3.86
CA GLY A 97 13.97 -7.52 3.95
C GLY A 97 12.53 -7.67 4.41
N TYR A 98 11.88 -8.78 4.10
CA TYR A 98 10.53 -9.06 4.59
C TYR A 98 10.49 -9.27 6.11
N GLN A 99 11.41 -10.06 6.66
CA GLN A 99 11.49 -10.27 8.10
C GLN A 99 11.83 -8.98 8.85
N ALA A 100 12.72 -8.16 8.28
CA ALA A 100 13.02 -6.85 8.84
C ALA A 100 11.77 -5.96 8.90
N ALA A 101 10.98 -5.93 7.83
CA ALA A 101 9.74 -5.17 7.78
C ALA A 101 8.70 -5.68 8.79
N LEU A 102 8.54 -7.00 8.94
CA LEU A 102 7.59 -7.57 9.90
C LEU A 102 7.89 -7.15 11.35
N ILE A 103 9.16 -7.04 11.70
CA ILE A 103 9.55 -6.54 13.03
C ILE A 103 9.07 -5.11 13.21
N ASN A 104 9.32 -4.24 12.24
CA ASN A 104 8.91 -2.85 12.29
C ASN A 104 7.39 -2.69 12.27
N PHE A 105 6.67 -3.48 11.49
CA PHE A 105 5.22 -3.48 11.49
C PHE A 105 4.63 -3.85 12.85
N ARG A 106 5.22 -4.81 13.56
CA ARG A 106 4.80 -5.18 14.91
C ARG A 106 5.00 -4.05 15.92
N TYR A 107 6.05 -3.25 15.75
CA TYR A 107 6.30 -2.10 16.63
C TYR A 107 5.35 -0.94 16.36
N MET A 108 5.01 -0.66 15.10
CA MET A 108 4.45 0.63 14.70
C MET A 108 3.02 0.57 14.17
N ALA A 109 2.64 -0.47 13.43
CA ALA A 109 1.30 -0.56 12.87
C ALA A 109 0.23 -0.72 13.96
N ASN A 110 -0.94 -0.15 13.74
CA ASN A 110 -2.09 -0.37 14.63
C ASN A 110 -2.55 -1.82 14.64
N ALA A 111 -2.37 -2.52 13.51
CA ALA A 111 -2.64 -3.95 13.41
C ALA A 111 -1.78 -4.60 12.32
N LEU A 112 -1.53 -5.90 12.48
CA LEU A 112 -0.84 -6.72 11.50
C LEU A 112 -1.69 -7.96 11.24
N TRP A 113 -2.38 -7.97 10.09
CA TRP A 113 -3.35 -9.00 9.74
C TRP A 113 -2.84 -9.92 8.65
N ARG A 114 -3.50 -11.07 8.52
CA ARG A 114 -3.45 -11.89 7.31
C ARG A 114 -4.57 -11.44 6.37
N THR A 115 -4.51 -11.85 5.11
CA THR A 115 -5.50 -11.50 4.09
C THR A 115 -6.91 -11.95 4.49
N ASP A 116 -7.06 -13.15 5.04
CA ASP A 116 -8.35 -13.68 5.48
C ASP A 116 -8.99 -12.81 6.57
N GLU A 117 -8.20 -12.36 7.54
CA GLU A 117 -8.69 -11.45 8.59
C GLU A 117 -9.04 -10.06 8.02
N ALA A 118 -8.20 -9.52 7.13
CA ALA A 118 -8.48 -8.25 6.48
C ALA A 118 -9.81 -8.28 5.70
N VAL A 119 -10.02 -9.33 4.90
CA VAL A 119 -11.26 -9.52 4.14
C VAL A 119 -12.46 -9.64 5.06
N LYS A 120 -12.36 -10.45 6.13
CA LYS A 120 -13.42 -10.59 7.14
C LYS A 120 -13.81 -9.26 7.74
N ARG A 121 -12.85 -8.42 8.10
CA ARG A 121 -13.13 -7.09 8.67
C ARG A 121 -13.74 -6.13 7.67
N ILE A 122 -13.29 -6.13 6.43
CA ILE A 122 -13.90 -5.32 5.35
C ILE A 122 -15.37 -5.73 5.15
N MET A 123 -15.65 -7.03 5.11
CA MET A 123 -17.00 -7.53 4.92
C MET A 123 -17.91 -7.22 6.11
N ALA A 124 -17.38 -7.22 7.32
CA ALA A 124 -18.15 -6.89 8.53
C ALA A 124 -18.46 -5.39 8.66
N ALA A 125 -17.70 -4.53 7.97
CA ALA A 125 -17.86 -3.07 8.02
C ALA A 125 -18.92 -2.53 7.03
N LYS A 126 -19.53 -3.39 6.22
CA LYS A 126 -20.57 -3.02 5.24
C LYS A 126 -21.95 -2.91 5.88
#